data_387e4fd8ab75d0f24e37fd2f0fb5a58e
#
_entry.id   387e4fd8ab75d0f24e37fd2f0fb5a58e
#
_cell.length_a   1.000
_cell.length_b   1.000
_cell.length_c   1.000
_cell.angle_alpha   90.00
_cell.angle_beta   90.00
_cell.angle_gamma   90.00
#
_symmetry.space_group_name_H-M   'P 1'
#
loop_
_entity.id
_entity.type
_entity.pdbx_description
1 polymer ?
#
loop_
_entity_poly.entity_id
_entity_poly.type
_entity_poly.pdbx_seq_one_letter_code
_entity_poly.pdbx_strand_id
1 'polypeptide(L)'
;VVNGSCYGRLTGSQENVYLYTLFEKKGTMKTAIKLVLVYFVMQILAALLAMPFAMLYSYAVSGTIDGANTIALAPSMLLGFVGMGGYLWKKGYLKDDGKMWSPVSVPYLGWSIIIGFATIFLIDFVMSKLSFLPDWLGNTFDLLQSGWLGILCISVLGPILEEMLFRGAITKVLLRKYNPVKAIILSALIFGIFHINP
;
A
#
# COMPACT_ATOMS: atom_id res chain seq x y z
N VAL A 1 -22.62 -52.73 -8.47
CA VAL A 1 -23.56 -51.62 -8.69
C VAL A 1 -23.25 -50.60 -7.57
N VAL A 2 -22.48 -49.57 -7.85
CA VAL A 2 -22.14 -48.52 -6.88
C VAL A 2 -22.50 -47.17 -7.47
N ASN A 3 -23.27 -46.49 -6.70
CA ASN A 3 -23.94 -45.21 -6.88
C ASN A 3 -23.08 -44.06 -7.40
N GLY A 4 -23.68 -43.32 -8.32
CA GLY A 4 -23.23 -42.04 -8.76
C GLY A 4 -23.16 -41.01 -7.65
N SER A 5 -22.03 -40.36 -7.56
CA SER A 5 -21.73 -39.28 -6.62
C SER A 5 -22.60 -38.05 -6.91
N CYS A 6 -23.43 -37.67 -5.96
CA CYS A 6 -24.06 -36.36 -5.89
C CYS A 6 -23.00 -35.30 -5.65
N TYR A 7 -22.49 -34.70 -6.70
CA TYR A 7 -21.89 -33.35 -6.58
C TYR A 7 -23.03 -32.33 -6.46
N GLY A 8 -23.48 -32.15 -5.21
CA GLY A 8 -24.36 -31.05 -4.87
C GLY A 8 -23.65 -29.71 -5.19
N ARG A 9 -24.26 -28.92 -6.07
CA ARG A 9 -23.84 -27.54 -6.32
C ARG A 9 -23.88 -26.78 -5.00
N LEU A 10 -22.71 -26.42 -4.47
CA LEU A 10 -22.60 -25.63 -3.26
C LEU A 10 -23.43 -24.37 -3.43
N THR A 11 -24.32 -24.06 -2.50
CA THR A 11 -25.03 -22.77 -2.49
C THR A 11 -24.02 -21.66 -2.27
N GLY A 12 -24.23 -20.47 -2.83
CA GLY A 12 -23.28 -19.36 -2.76
C GLY A 12 -22.79 -19.01 -1.34
N SER A 13 -23.55 -19.38 -0.31
CA SER A 13 -23.15 -19.31 1.11
C SER A 13 -22.04 -20.33 1.44
N GLN A 14 -22.10 -21.53 0.92
CA GLN A 14 -21.11 -22.60 1.18
C GLN A 14 -19.81 -22.38 0.38
N GLU A 15 -19.90 -21.86 -0.84
CA GLU A 15 -18.72 -21.43 -1.60
C GLU A 15 -17.98 -20.29 -0.89
N ASN A 16 -18.69 -19.34 -0.34
CA ASN A 16 -18.09 -18.27 0.47
C ASN A 16 -17.42 -18.81 1.72
N VAL A 17 -18.03 -19.74 2.45
CA VAL A 17 -17.41 -20.42 3.61
C VAL A 17 -16.19 -21.23 3.20
N TYR A 18 -16.22 -21.92 2.07
CA TYR A 18 -15.08 -22.70 1.56
C TYR A 18 -13.92 -21.79 1.11
N LEU A 19 -14.22 -20.71 0.43
CA LEU A 19 -13.23 -19.65 0.09
C LEU A 19 -12.69 -19.01 1.37
N TYR A 20 -13.51 -18.68 2.35
CA TYR A 20 -13.09 -18.19 3.66
C TYR A 20 -12.12 -19.15 4.35
N THR A 21 -12.44 -20.44 4.42
CA THR A 21 -11.56 -21.45 5.04
C THR A 21 -10.25 -21.66 4.27
N LEU A 22 -10.24 -21.54 2.95
CA LEU A 22 -9.02 -21.56 2.14
C LEU A 22 -8.14 -20.32 2.36
N PHE A 23 -8.76 -19.15 2.55
CA PHE A 23 -8.05 -17.91 2.91
C PHE A 23 -7.63 -17.87 4.37
N GLU A 24 -8.39 -18.50 5.28
CA GLU A 24 -8.11 -18.58 6.71
C GLU A 24 -6.77 -19.29 7.01
N LYS A 25 -6.37 -20.25 6.21
CA LYS A 25 -5.12 -21.03 6.40
C LYS A 25 -3.82 -20.26 6.08
N LYS A 26 -3.83 -19.02 5.54
CA LYS A 26 -2.61 -18.33 5.08
C LYS A 26 -2.28 -17.01 5.78
N GLY A 27 -2.93 -16.65 6.86
CA GLY A 27 -2.58 -15.47 7.65
C GLY A 27 -1.32 -15.70 8.48
N THR A 28 -0.14 -15.35 8.00
CA THR A 28 1.11 -15.50 8.74
C THR A 28 1.97 -14.24 8.61
N MET A 29 2.91 -14.04 9.54
CA MET A 29 3.96 -13.01 9.40
C MET A 29 4.67 -13.10 8.04
N LYS A 30 4.90 -14.31 7.53
CA LYS A 30 5.47 -14.54 6.19
C LYS A 30 4.62 -13.91 5.09
N THR A 31 3.29 -13.97 5.21
CA THR A 31 2.38 -13.33 4.23
C THR A 31 2.43 -11.82 4.32
N ALA A 32 2.51 -11.24 5.53
CA ALA A 32 2.68 -9.81 5.72
C ALA A 32 3.99 -9.31 5.09
N ILE A 33 5.12 -9.97 5.38
CA ILE A 33 6.42 -9.65 4.78
C ILE A 33 6.38 -9.82 3.26
N LYS A 34 5.72 -10.88 2.75
CA LYS A 34 5.56 -11.07 1.30
C LYS A 34 4.82 -9.90 0.65
N LEU A 35 3.76 -9.37 1.26
CA LEU A 35 3.02 -8.21 0.72
C LEU A 35 3.92 -6.98 0.62
N VAL A 36 4.75 -6.75 1.61
CA VAL A 36 5.78 -5.71 1.62
C VAL A 36 6.77 -5.90 0.47
N LEU A 37 7.31 -7.11 0.32
CA LEU A 37 8.24 -7.40 -0.77
C LEU A 37 7.60 -7.25 -2.15
N VAL A 38 6.34 -7.66 -2.31
CA VAL A 38 5.58 -7.46 -3.55
C VAL A 38 5.43 -5.98 -3.85
N TYR A 39 5.17 -5.12 -2.84
CA TYR A 39 5.12 -3.68 -3.02
C TYR A 39 6.43 -3.14 -3.60
N PHE A 40 7.59 -3.49 -3.02
CA PHE A 40 8.89 -3.05 -3.55
C PHE A 40 9.14 -3.56 -4.97
N VAL A 41 8.84 -4.82 -5.23
CA VAL A 41 9.01 -5.39 -6.57
C VAL A 41 8.14 -4.63 -7.59
N MET A 42 6.89 -4.29 -7.24
CA MET A 42 6.01 -3.49 -8.11
C MET A 42 6.58 -2.10 -8.37
N GLN A 43 7.18 -1.43 -7.37
CA GLN A 43 7.83 -0.13 -7.56
C GLN A 43 9.05 -0.23 -8.47
N ILE A 44 9.89 -1.23 -8.29
CA ILE A 44 11.06 -1.46 -9.17
C ILE A 44 10.61 -1.74 -10.60
N LEU A 45 9.64 -2.62 -10.81
CA LEU A 45 9.11 -2.93 -12.14
C LEU A 45 8.49 -1.69 -12.80
N ALA A 46 7.76 -0.88 -12.04
CA ALA A 46 7.19 0.37 -12.52
C ALA A 46 8.28 1.37 -12.96
N ALA A 47 9.37 1.48 -12.18
CA ALA A 47 10.50 2.33 -12.53
C ALA A 47 11.20 1.83 -13.81
N LEU A 48 11.44 0.53 -13.92
CA LEU A 48 12.02 -0.07 -15.13
C LEU A 48 11.15 0.13 -16.39
N LEU A 49 9.83 0.11 -16.23
CA LEU A 49 8.89 0.37 -17.33
C LEU A 49 8.83 1.87 -17.69
N ALA A 50 8.84 2.77 -16.71
CA ALA A 50 8.73 4.20 -16.96
C ALA A 50 10.01 4.82 -17.54
N MET A 51 11.19 4.28 -17.17
CA MET A 51 12.49 4.85 -17.53
C MET A 51 12.73 4.95 -19.04
N PRO A 52 12.48 3.93 -19.88
CA PRO A 52 12.70 4.04 -21.34
C PRO A 52 11.84 5.13 -21.97
N PHE A 53 10.61 5.29 -21.53
CA PHE A 53 9.71 6.34 -22.03
C PHE A 53 10.19 7.75 -21.60
N ALA A 54 10.66 7.88 -20.37
CA ALA A 54 11.24 9.14 -19.88
C ALA A 54 12.54 9.49 -20.62
N MET A 55 13.40 8.52 -20.91
CA MET A 55 14.61 8.72 -21.72
C MET A 55 14.27 9.16 -23.14
N LEU A 56 13.30 8.50 -23.78
CA LEU A 56 12.85 8.85 -25.12
C LEU A 56 12.27 10.27 -25.16
N TYR A 57 11.44 10.61 -24.19
CA TYR A 57 10.85 11.94 -24.06
C TYR A 57 11.93 13.01 -23.82
N SER A 58 12.85 12.79 -22.86
CA SER A 58 13.95 13.70 -22.56
C SER A 58 14.80 13.95 -23.81
N TYR A 59 15.17 12.88 -24.53
CA TYR A 59 15.94 13.01 -25.78
C TYR A 59 15.20 13.78 -26.87
N ALA A 60 13.90 13.53 -27.03
CA ALA A 60 13.07 14.23 -28.01
C ALA A 60 12.93 15.73 -27.73
N VAL A 61 12.93 16.14 -26.46
CA VAL A 61 12.72 17.54 -26.06
C VAL A 61 14.04 18.32 -25.93
N SER A 62 15.08 17.71 -25.38
CA SER A 62 16.34 18.39 -25.04
C SER A 62 17.56 17.91 -25.83
N GLY A 63 17.44 16.85 -26.63
CA GLY A 63 18.55 16.21 -27.31
C GLY A 63 19.47 15.38 -26.42
N THR A 64 19.17 15.29 -25.09
CA THR A 64 19.95 14.52 -24.13
C THR A 64 19.03 13.67 -23.28
N ILE A 65 19.59 12.65 -22.62
CA ILE A 65 18.84 11.82 -21.66
C ILE A 65 18.92 12.37 -20.21
N ASP A 66 19.59 13.50 -20.04
CA ASP A 66 19.70 14.17 -18.76
C ASP A 66 18.30 14.59 -18.26
N GLY A 67 18.03 14.37 -16.99
CA GLY A 67 16.70 14.65 -16.43
C GLY A 67 15.65 13.53 -16.63
N ALA A 68 15.94 12.47 -17.39
CA ALA A 68 15.02 11.34 -17.54
C ALA A 68 14.60 10.73 -16.19
N ASN A 69 15.49 10.68 -15.20
CA ASN A 69 15.19 10.22 -13.86
C ASN A 69 14.08 11.05 -13.20
N THR A 70 14.15 12.37 -13.30
CA THR A 70 13.14 13.30 -12.76
C THR A 70 11.80 13.10 -13.45
N ILE A 71 11.81 12.97 -14.78
CA ILE A 71 10.61 12.75 -15.59
C ILE A 71 9.96 11.41 -15.26
N ALA A 72 10.76 10.34 -15.03
CA ALA A 72 10.26 9.01 -14.73
C ALA A 72 9.66 8.88 -13.33
N LEU A 73 10.05 9.74 -12.39
CA LEU A 73 9.80 9.54 -10.95
C LEU A 73 8.31 9.45 -10.62
N ALA A 74 7.52 10.48 -10.92
CA ALA A 74 6.09 10.48 -10.64
C ALA A 74 5.27 9.45 -11.47
N PRO A 75 5.52 9.27 -12.79
CA PRO A 75 4.88 8.20 -13.54
C PRO A 75 5.20 6.79 -13.03
N SER A 76 6.43 6.53 -12.60
CA SER A 76 6.80 5.22 -12.02
C SER A 76 6.07 4.96 -10.71
N MET A 77 5.98 5.96 -9.83
CA MET A 77 5.17 5.85 -8.59
C MET A 77 3.72 5.53 -8.90
N LEU A 78 3.10 6.26 -9.83
CA LEU A 78 1.71 6.02 -10.24
C LEU A 78 1.51 4.60 -10.76
N LEU A 79 2.38 4.12 -11.65
CA LEU A 79 2.33 2.75 -12.18
C LEU A 79 2.48 1.71 -11.06
N GLY A 80 3.41 1.93 -10.13
CA GLY A 80 3.61 1.06 -8.97
C GLY A 80 2.38 1.00 -8.07
N PHE A 81 1.73 2.15 -7.84
CA PHE A 81 0.49 2.24 -7.05
C PHE A 81 -0.66 1.49 -7.72
N VAL A 82 -0.86 1.68 -9.02
CA VAL A 82 -1.88 0.97 -9.80
C VAL A 82 -1.60 -0.54 -9.80
N GLY A 83 -0.34 -0.93 -10.01
CA GLY A 83 0.07 -2.33 -9.98
C GLY A 83 -0.18 -3.00 -8.64
N MET A 84 0.21 -2.34 -7.54
CA MET A 84 -0.01 -2.87 -6.19
C MET A 84 -1.48 -2.89 -5.80
N GLY A 85 -2.23 -1.82 -6.08
CA GLY A 85 -3.68 -1.76 -5.84
C GLY A 85 -4.43 -2.87 -6.60
N GLY A 86 -4.10 -3.07 -7.88
CA GLY A 86 -4.63 -4.15 -8.70
C GLY A 86 -4.26 -5.55 -8.16
N TYR A 87 -3.05 -5.73 -7.66
CA TYR A 87 -2.63 -6.97 -7.01
C TYR A 87 -3.44 -7.27 -5.76
N LEU A 88 -3.60 -6.27 -4.86
CA LEU A 88 -4.38 -6.40 -3.64
C LEU A 88 -5.85 -6.72 -3.94
N TRP A 89 -6.42 -6.03 -4.93
CA TRP A 89 -7.79 -6.29 -5.40
C TRP A 89 -7.96 -7.71 -5.94
N LYS A 90 -7.12 -8.10 -6.90
CA LYS A 90 -7.18 -9.42 -7.55
C LYS A 90 -7.00 -10.57 -6.57
N LYS A 91 -6.17 -10.39 -5.54
CA LYS A 91 -5.94 -11.39 -4.49
C LYS A 91 -6.99 -11.37 -3.37
N GLY A 92 -7.95 -10.45 -3.41
CA GLY A 92 -9.04 -10.37 -2.46
C GLY A 92 -8.67 -9.83 -1.08
N TYR A 93 -7.48 -9.21 -0.92
CA TYR A 93 -7.05 -8.66 0.37
C TYR A 93 -7.91 -7.48 0.85
N LEU A 94 -8.53 -6.75 -0.09
CA LEU A 94 -9.32 -5.53 0.21
C LEU A 94 -10.79 -5.83 0.54
N LYS A 95 -11.24 -7.08 0.43
CA LYS A 95 -12.63 -7.44 0.68
C LYS A 95 -12.81 -7.95 2.11
N ASP A 96 -13.85 -7.46 2.80
CA ASP A 96 -14.38 -8.00 4.06
C ASP A 96 -15.82 -8.39 3.83
N ASP A 97 -16.16 -9.64 4.12
CA ASP A 97 -17.52 -10.19 3.93
C ASP A 97 -18.14 -9.84 2.57
N GLY A 98 -17.29 -9.79 1.53
CA GLY A 98 -17.68 -9.39 0.18
C GLY A 98 -17.88 -7.88 -0.04
N LYS A 99 -17.71 -7.05 0.98
CA LYS A 99 -17.82 -5.58 0.92
C LYS A 99 -16.44 -4.92 0.97
N MET A 100 -16.26 -3.86 0.18
CA MET A 100 -15.04 -3.03 0.22
C MET A 100 -15.16 -1.85 1.19
N TRP A 101 -16.37 -1.39 1.43
CA TRP A 101 -16.63 -0.18 2.19
C TRP A 101 -17.61 -0.47 3.32
N SER A 102 -17.28 0.02 4.50
CA SER A 102 -18.18 0.06 5.65
C SER A 102 -18.57 1.51 5.93
N PRO A 103 -19.83 1.80 6.26
CA PRO A 103 -20.25 3.14 6.63
C PRO A 103 -19.52 3.57 7.91
N VAL A 104 -19.03 4.80 7.92
CA VAL A 104 -18.36 5.43 9.07
C VAL A 104 -19.27 6.50 9.62
N SER A 105 -19.42 6.56 10.95
CA SER A 105 -20.23 7.61 11.57
C SER A 105 -19.54 8.97 11.48
N VAL A 106 -20.32 10.04 11.31
CA VAL A 106 -19.79 11.41 11.20
C VAL A 106 -18.96 11.84 12.43
N PRO A 107 -19.38 11.55 13.67
CA PRO A 107 -18.56 11.86 14.85
C PRO A 107 -17.21 11.14 14.83
N TYR A 108 -17.18 9.86 14.39
CA TYR A 108 -15.93 9.10 14.28
C TYR A 108 -14.97 9.74 13.26
N LEU A 109 -15.50 10.18 12.10
CA LEU A 109 -14.72 10.90 11.11
C LEU A 109 -14.15 12.21 11.67
N GLY A 110 -14.97 12.98 12.40
CA GLY A 110 -14.54 14.22 13.03
C GLY A 110 -13.38 14.01 14.02
N TRP A 111 -13.51 13.04 14.92
CA TRP A 111 -12.43 12.70 15.86
C TRP A 111 -11.16 12.21 15.15
N SER A 112 -11.30 11.43 14.08
CA SER A 112 -10.15 10.95 13.28
C SER A 112 -9.38 12.12 12.67
N ILE A 113 -10.07 13.15 12.16
CA ILE A 113 -9.45 14.36 11.60
C ILE A 113 -8.69 15.12 12.69
N ILE A 114 -9.32 15.35 13.87
CA ILE A 114 -8.69 16.05 14.98
C ILE A 114 -7.42 15.32 15.46
N ILE A 115 -7.51 14.00 15.63
CA ILE A 115 -6.36 13.17 16.02
C ILE A 115 -5.27 13.23 14.94
N GLY A 116 -5.64 13.20 13.65
CA GLY A 116 -4.69 13.34 12.54
C GLY A 116 -3.90 14.64 12.63
N PHE A 117 -4.57 15.78 12.80
CA PHE A 117 -3.90 17.07 12.98
C PHE A 117 -3.00 17.11 14.23
N ALA A 118 -3.49 16.63 15.38
CA ALA A 118 -2.68 16.56 16.58
C ALA A 118 -1.42 15.69 16.40
N THR A 119 -1.53 14.62 15.65
CA THR A 119 -0.41 13.72 15.35
C THR A 119 0.65 14.40 14.49
N ILE A 120 0.29 15.28 13.54
CA ILE A 120 1.24 16.05 12.73
C ILE A 120 2.16 16.88 13.64
N PHE A 121 1.60 17.66 14.57
CA PHE A 121 2.40 18.46 15.51
C PHE A 121 3.32 17.60 16.39
N LEU A 122 2.82 16.43 16.81
CA LEU A 122 3.63 15.50 17.61
C LEU A 122 4.80 14.95 16.80
N ILE A 123 4.55 14.57 15.54
CA ILE A 123 5.58 14.08 14.63
C ILE A 123 6.63 15.17 14.38
N ASP A 124 6.23 16.39 14.03
CA ASP A 124 7.14 17.51 13.80
C ASP A 124 8.03 17.77 15.02
N PHE A 125 7.43 17.75 16.23
CA PHE A 125 8.20 17.88 17.46
C PHE A 125 9.22 16.76 17.65
N VAL A 126 8.84 15.50 17.42
CA VAL A 126 9.74 14.34 17.53
C VAL A 126 10.84 14.42 16.49
N MET A 127 10.49 14.72 15.22
CA MET A 127 11.46 14.80 14.12
C MET A 127 12.45 15.96 14.32
N SER A 128 12.03 17.07 14.91
CA SER A 128 12.95 18.17 15.27
C SER A 128 14.07 17.75 16.25
N LYS A 129 13.83 16.67 17.04
CA LYS A 129 14.84 16.08 17.93
C LYS A 129 15.70 15.00 17.27
N LEU A 130 15.27 14.50 16.12
CA LEU A 130 15.95 13.47 15.34
C LEU A 130 16.76 14.03 14.16
N SER A 131 17.09 15.31 14.19
CA SER A 131 17.85 16.03 13.16
C SER A 131 19.27 15.46 12.89
N PHE A 132 19.73 14.53 13.74
CA PHE A 132 20.98 13.79 13.52
C PHE A 132 20.85 12.65 12.52
N LEU A 133 19.62 12.25 12.16
CA LEU A 133 19.37 11.24 11.13
C LEU A 133 19.57 11.86 9.73
N PRO A 134 20.23 11.16 8.81
CA PRO A 134 20.40 11.66 7.46
C PRO A 134 19.08 11.62 6.69
N ASP A 135 18.76 12.69 6.00
CA ASP A 135 17.64 12.74 5.05
C ASP A 135 18.05 12.12 3.71
N TRP A 136 17.71 10.87 3.51
CA TRP A 136 18.04 10.14 2.26
C TRP A 136 17.07 10.43 1.13
N LEU A 137 15.87 10.93 1.42
CA LEU A 137 14.79 11.10 0.45
C LEU A 137 14.46 12.55 0.14
N GLY A 138 15.07 13.53 0.81
CA GLY A 138 14.78 14.95 0.65
C GLY A 138 14.82 15.40 -0.82
N ASN A 139 15.91 15.11 -1.53
CA ASN A 139 16.01 15.41 -2.95
C ASN A 139 14.91 14.75 -3.80
N THR A 140 14.48 13.53 -3.43
CA THR A 140 13.40 12.82 -4.13
C THR A 140 12.05 13.49 -3.89
N PHE A 141 11.79 13.92 -2.65
CA PHE A 141 10.58 14.66 -2.30
C PHE A 141 10.54 16.02 -2.98
N ASP A 142 11.65 16.77 -3.02
CA ASP A 142 11.76 18.06 -3.72
C ASP A 142 11.42 17.90 -5.21
N LEU A 143 11.97 16.87 -5.87
CA LEU A 143 11.66 16.56 -7.26
C LEU A 143 10.19 16.20 -7.47
N LEU A 144 9.58 15.44 -6.58
CA LEU A 144 8.16 15.08 -6.65
C LEU A 144 7.27 16.30 -6.43
N GLN A 145 7.64 17.19 -5.51
CA GLN A 145 6.88 18.42 -5.23
C GLN A 145 7.01 19.47 -6.34
N SER A 146 7.99 19.37 -7.22
CA SER A 146 8.15 20.29 -8.35
C SER A 146 7.06 20.17 -9.42
N GLY A 147 6.27 19.07 -9.42
CA GLY A 147 5.23 18.80 -10.42
C GLY A 147 3.91 18.34 -9.80
N TRP A 148 2.78 18.76 -10.42
CA TRP A 148 1.44 18.42 -9.94
C TRP A 148 1.19 16.90 -9.79
N LEU A 149 1.75 16.08 -10.72
CA LEU A 149 1.60 14.62 -10.66
C LEU A 149 2.35 14.04 -9.47
N GLY A 150 3.54 14.55 -9.18
CA GLY A 150 4.29 14.13 -7.99
C GLY A 150 3.56 14.50 -6.71
N ILE A 151 3.04 15.73 -6.61
CA ILE A 151 2.22 16.17 -5.47
C ILE A 151 1.00 15.24 -5.30
N LEU A 152 0.29 14.91 -6.38
CA LEU A 152 -0.84 13.98 -6.34
C LEU A 152 -0.41 12.59 -5.83
N CYS A 153 0.75 12.10 -6.29
CA CYS A 153 1.26 10.80 -5.86
C CYS A 153 1.62 10.77 -4.37
N ILE A 154 2.34 11.76 -3.86
CA ILE A 154 2.81 11.74 -2.46
C ILE A 154 1.73 12.16 -1.46
N SER A 155 0.83 13.10 -1.84
CA SER A 155 -0.16 13.66 -0.91
C SER A 155 -1.50 12.92 -0.89
N VAL A 156 -1.85 12.22 -1.96
CA VAL A 156 -3.17 11.56 -2.09
C VAL A 156 -3.03 10.07 -2.36
N LEU A 157 -2.38 9.70 -3.46
CA LEU A 157 -2.36 8.30 -3.90
C LEU A 157 -1.49 7.42 -3.00
N GLY A 158 -0.34 7.93 -2.53
CA GLY A 158 0.53 7.25 -1.59
C GLY A 158 -0.19 6.89 -0.30
N PRO A 159 -0.73 7.86 0.46
CA PRO A 159 -1.50 7.59 1.67
C PRO A 159 -2.68 6.63 1.46
N ILE A 160 -3.41 6.74 0.35
CA ILE A 160 -4.50 5.80 0.03
C ILE A 160 -3.94 4.38 -0.14
N LEU A 161 -2.87 4.20 -0.91
CA LEU A 161 -2.28 2.89 -1.11
C LEU A 161 -1.69 2.31 0.18
N GLU A 162 -1.07 3.14 1.01
CA GLU A 162 -0.55 2.75 2.32
C GLU A 162 -1.67 2.24 3.23
N GLU A 163 -2.81 2.94 3.29
CA GLU A 163 -3.98 2.46 4.01
C GLU A 163 -4.50 1.13 3.47
N MET A 164 -4.56 0.98 2.15
CA MET A 164 -4.98 -0.28 1.51
C MET A 164 -3.99 -1.41 1.82
N LEU A 165 -2.69 -1.15 1.80
CA LEU A 165 -1.65 -2.15 2.04
C LEU A 165 -1.57 -2.51 3.53
N PHE A 166 -1.41 -1.52 4.41
CA PHE A 166 -1.14 -1.76 5.82
C PHE A 166 -2.42 -2.11 6.59
N ARG A 167 -3.48 -1.31 6.48
CA ARG A 167 -4.75 -1.56 7.19
C ARG A 167 -5.66 -2.51 6.43
N GLY A 168 -5.75 -2.36 5.12
CA GLY A 168 -6.57 -3.20 4.27
C GLY A 168 -6.06 -4.63 4.12
N ALA A 169 -4.75 -4.86 4.07
CA ALA A 169 -4.19 -6.18 3.80
C ALA A 169 -3.32 -6.72 4.94
N ILE A 170 -2.24 -6.04 5.34
CA ILE A 170 -1.26 -6.55 6.32
C ILE A 170 -1.90 -6.78 7.67
N THR A 171 -2.60 -5.78 8.23
CA THR A 171 -3.27 -5.90 9.53
C THR A 171 -4.29 -7.03 9.52
N LYS A 172 -5.12 -7.16 8.46
CA LYS A 172 -6.09 -8.27 8.35
C LYS A 172 -5.42 -9.63 8.30
N VAL A 173 -4.32 -9.76 7.57
CA VAL A 173 -3.53 -11.00 7.53
C VAL A 173 -2.98 -11.35 8.92
N LEU A 174 -2.51 -10.37 9.67
CA LEU A 174 -1.99 -10.57 11.03
C LEU A 174 -3.10 -10.91 12.03
N LEU A 175 -4.27 -10.28 11.93
CA LEU A 175 -5.44 -10.56 12.78
C LEU A 175 -5.94 -12.00 12.66
N ARG A 176 -5.68 -12.68 11.55
CA ARG A 176 -6.02 -14.09 11.38
C ARG A 176 -5.19 -15.05 12.27
N LYS A 177 -4.05 -14.59 12.78
CA LYS A 177 -3.13 -15.42 13.55
C LYS A 177 -2.86 -14.88 14.95
N TYR A 178 -2.88 -13.59 15.14
CA TYR A 178 -2.51 -12.93 16.38
C TYR A 178 -3.73 -12.24 17.00
N ASN A 179 -3.69 -12.02 18.30
CA ASN A 179 -4.72 -11.21 18.96
C ASN A 179 -4.65 -9.75 18.42
N PRO A 180 -5.73 -8.97 18.54
CA PRO A 180 -5.82 -7.63 17.94
C PRO A 180 -4.67 -6.70 18.32
N VAL A 181 -4.30 -6.66 19.61
CA VAL A 181 -3.22 -5.78 20.09
C VAL A 181 -1.89 -6.12 19.42
N LYS A 182 -1.54 -7.41 19.39
CA LYS A 182 -0.30 -7.87 18.76
C LYS A 182 -0.30 -7.64 17.24
N ALA A 183 -1.42 -7.86 16.57
CA ALA A 183 -1.54 -7.63 15.13
C ALA A 183 -1.35 -6.15 14.78
N ILE A 184 -1.96 -5.24 15.55
CA ILE A 184 -1.83 -3.78 15.36
C ILE A 184 -0.39 -3.35 15.60
N ILE A 185 0.24 -3.78 16.70
CA ILE A 185 1.64 -3.43 17.02
C ILE A 185 2.58 -3.92 15.91
N LEU A 186 2.43 -5.17 15.45
CA LEU A 186 3.27 -5.71 14.38
C LEU A 186 3.08 -4.96 13.06
N SER A 187 1.84 -4.60 12.71
CA SER A 187 1.55 -3.79 11.52
C SER A 187 2.16 -2.39 11.63
N ALA A 188 2.04 -1.76 12.79
CA ALA A 188 2.62 -0.44 13.05
C ALA A 188 4.16 -0.47 13.02
N LEU A 189 4.80 -1.51 13.55
CA LEU A 189 6.25 -1.69 13.46
C LEU A 189 6.73 -1.86 12.02
N ILE A 190 6.03 -2.67 11.22
CA ILE A 190 6.35 -2.82 9.80
C ILE A 190 6.18 -1.47 9.08
N PHE A 191 5.09 -0.74 9.34
CA PHE A 191 4.85 0.58 8.78
C PHE A 191 5.95 1.58 9.17
N GLY A 192 6.32 1.63 10.45
CA GLY A 192 7.38 2.51 10.95
C GLY A 192 8.74 2.23 10.32
N ILE A 193 9.11 0.96 10.10
CA ILE A 193 10.35 0.60 9.40
C ILE A 193 10.38 1.16 7.97
N PHE A 194 9.22 1.21 7.30
CA PHE A 194 9.09 1.80 5.95
C PHE A 194 9.26 3.33 5.94
N HIS A 195 9.00 3.98 7.06
CA HIS A 195 9.00 5.43 7.19
C HIS A 195 10.21 5.94 8.00
N ILE A 196 11.29 5.13 8.11
CA ILE A 196 12.55 5.59 8.70
C ILE A 196 13.26 6.51 7.70
N ASN A 197 12.70 7.70 7.55
CA ASN A 197 13.38 8.84 6.92
C ASN A 197 12.83 10.09 7.59
N PRO A 198 13.66 10.91 8.21
CA PRO A 198 13.21 12.12 8.88
C PRO A 198 12.74 13.18 7.90
#